data_39449f2c781f4cd4f7e90b8e51750f80
#
_entry.id   39449f2c781f4cd4f7e90b8e51750f80
#
_cell.length_a   1.000
_cell.length_b   1.000
_cell.length_c   1.000
_cell.angle_alpha   90.00
_cell.angle_beta   90.00
_cell.angle_gamma   90.00
#
_symmetry.space_group_name_H-M   'P 1'
#
loop_
_entity.id
_entity.type
_entity.pdbx_description
1 polymer ?
#
loop_
_entity_poly.entity_id
_entity_poly.type
_entity_poly.pdbx_seq_one_letter_code
_entity_poly.pdbx_strand_id
1 'polypeptide(L)'
;MHRRVFIFFSRVLWYTIVYFEKTLPKEVLKMKAHIARNQNAGVPLALGWNLSPADRGKLEGMAPAFGMKLLPVAPADAGKTVAQLLGEVEVKAPRTLVLEPGAYPPALVLANFRDKDVDTLLDLMRQAQVTIPLKAVVTPANRNWMFADLLAHLQEEHTAFTAAKESQTV
;
A
#
# COMPACT_ATOMS: atom_id res chain seq x y z
N MET A 1 37.35 -0.06 -12.21
CA MET A 1 36.16 -0.06 -13.07
C MET A 1 34.91 -0.18 -12.17
N HIS A 2 34.35 0.93 -11.67
CA HIS A 2 33.25 0.95 -10.70
C HIS A 2 31.93 1.02 -11.49
N ARG A 3 31.18 -0.07 -11.54
CA ARG A 3 29.80 -0.07 -12.03
C ARG A 3 28.93 0.60 -10.95
N ARG A 4 28.54 1.83 -11.20
CA ARG A 4 27.45 2.49 -10.46
C ARG A 4 26.15 1.79 -10.83
N VAL A 5 25.63 0.99 -9.90
CA VAL A 5 24.25 0.51 -9.97
C VAL A 5 23.35 1.70 -9.64
N PHE A 6 22.70 2.25 -10.63
CA PHE A 6 21.62 3.22 -10.49
C PHE A 6 20.40 2.46 -9.94
N ILE A 7 20.25 2.47 -8.62
CA ILE A 7 19.02 2.00 -7.99
C ILE A 7 17.96 3.08 -8.26
N PHE A 8 17.05 2.80 -9.17
CA PHE A 8 15.86 3.59 -9.40
C PHE A 8 14.98 3.48 -8.15
N PHE A 9 15.10 4.45 -7.26
CA PHE A 9 14.25 4.57 -6.07
C PHE A 9 12.81 4.87 -6.52
N SER A 10 12.02 3.83 -6.75
CA SER A 10 10.58 3.97 -6.95
C SER A 10 9.93 4.46 -5.64
N ARG A 11 9.07 5.46 -5.76
CA ARG A 11 8.34 6.14 -4.68
C ARG A 11 7.44 5.25 -3.81
N VAL A 12 7.37 3.96 -4.12
CA VAL A 12 6.62 2.94 -3.37
C VAL A 12 7.39 2.42 -2.15
N LEU A 13 8.69 2.69 -2.07
CA LEU A 13 9.59 2.31 -0.96
C LEU A 13 9.22 2.96 0.39
N TRP A 14 8.23 3.83 0.40
CA TRP A 14 7.88 4.62 1.59
C TRP A 14 7.34 3.77 2.75
N TYR A 15 6.73 2.64 2.44
CA TYR A 15 6.14 1.78 3.46
C TYR A 15 7.13 0.90 4.19
N THR A 16 8.25 0.59 3.55
CA THR A 16 9.35 -0.16 4.17
C THR A 16 10.21 0.76 5.04
N ILE A 17 10.21 2.06 4.77
CA ILE A 17 11.03 3.08 5.47
C ILE A 17 10.49 3.39 6.87
N VAL A 18 9.19 3.26 7.14
CA VAL A 18 8.60 3.52 8.46
C VAL A 18 9.16 2.57 9.55
N TYR A 19 9.67 1.40 9.16
CA TYR A 19 10.34 0.49 10.09
C TYR A 19 11.83 0.81 10.37
N PHE A 20 12.44 1.72 9.57
CA PHE A 20 13.87 2.02 9.65
C PHE A 20 14.19 3.40 10.23
N GLU A 21 13.24 4.08 10.84
CA GLU A 21 13.28 5.51 11.22
C GLU A 21 14.27 5.90 12.33
N LYS A 22 15.03 4.96 12.89
CA LYS A 22 16.04 5.29 13.92
C LYS A 22 17.41 5.73 13.39
N THR A 23 17.66 5.69 12.07
CA THR A 23 18.98 5.98 11.48
C THR A 23 18.98 6.68 10.13
N LEU A 24 17.90 7.39 9.74
CA LEU A 24 17.85 8.03 8.42
C LEU A 24 18.51 9.41 8.39
N PRO A 25 19.29 9.73 7.34
CA PRO A 25 19.89 11.06 7.12
C PRO A 25 18.82 12.14 6.96
N LYS A 26 19.12 13.37 7.41
CA LYS A 26 18.21 14.54 7.35
C LYS A 26 17.65 14.88 5.95
N GLU A 27 18.29 14.42 4.90
CA GLU A 27 17.87 14.60 3.51
C GLU A 27 16.58 13.83 3.18
N VAL A 28 16.36 12.65 3.79
CA VAL A 28 15.15 11.83 3.60
C VAL A 28 13.95 12.44 4.32
N LEU A 29 14.17 13.15 5.44
CA LEU A 29 13.11 13.89 6.13
C LEU A 29 12.56 15.05 5.28
N LYS A 30 13.39 15.70 4.45
CA LYS A 30 12.94 16.76 3.54
C LYS A 30 12.05 16.24 2.40
N MET A 31 12.26 15.00 1.95
CA MET A 31 11.37 14.36 0.98
C MET A 31 9.98 14.09 1.56
N LYS A 32 9.86 13.75 2.85
CA LYS A 32 8.56 13.61 3.56
C LYS A 32 7.72 14.88 3.49
N ALA A 33 8.33 16.06 3.66
CA ALA A 33 7.63 17.34 3.65
C ALA A 33 7.02 17.72 2.28
N HIS A 34 7.51 17.15 1.19
CA HIS A 34 7.01 17.44 -0.17
C HIS A 34 5.82 16.58 -0.58
N ILE A 35 5.64 15.41 0.04
CA ILE A 35 4.52 14.50 -0.21
C ILE A 35 3.27 14.91 0.57
N ALA A 36 3.45 15.60 1.70
CA ALA A 36 2.37 16.04 2.61
C ALA A 36 1.42 17.10 2.02
N ARG A 37 1.65 17.61 0.81
CA ARG A 37 0.87 18.74 0.24
C ARG A 37 -0.32 18.36 -0.63
N ASN A 38 -0.63 17.09 -0.82
CA ASN A 38 -1.81 16.69 -1.60
C ASN A 38 -2.92 16.16 -0.67
N GLN A 39 -3.31 16.97 0.30
CA GLN A 39 -4.48 16.71 1.13
C GLN A 39 -5.75 17.15 0.37
N ASN A 40 -6.16 16.39 -0.63
CA ASN A 40 -7.56 16.38 -0.98
C ASN A 40 -8.28 15.71 0.18
N ALA A 41 -9.14 16.50 0.84
CA ALA A 41 -9.92 16.08 2.01
C ALA A 41 -11.03 15.07 1.64
N GLY A 42 -10.64 13.95 1.04
CA GLY A 42 -11.52 12.82 0.78
C GLY A 42 -11.69 11.96 2.04
N VAL A 43 -12.77 11.21 2.10
CA VAL A 43 -12.96 10.19 3.14
C VAL A 43 -11.82 9.19 3.05
N PRO A 44 -11.14 8.84 4.18
CA PRO A 44 -10.14 7.78 4.18
C PRO A 44 -10.73 6.46 3.68
N LEU A 45 -10.07 5.82 2.73
CA LEU A 45 -10.50 4.57 2.12
C LEU A 45 -9.36 3.55 2.20
N ALA A 46 -9.71 2.30 2.45
CA ALA A 46 -8.78 1.18 2.43
C ALA A 46 -9.29 0.11 1.45
N LEU A 47 -8.53 -0.15 0.38
CA LEU A 47 -8.81 -1.25 -0.53
C LEU A 47 -8.17 -2.52 0.04
N GLY A 48 -8.98 -3.55 0.27
CA GLY A 48 -8.54 -4.83 0.82
C GLY A 48 -8.58 -5.92 -0.23
N TRP A 49 -7.43 -6.56 -0.48
CA TRP A 49 -7.30 -7.72 -1.37
C TRP A 49 -7.01 -8.99 -0.56
N ASN A 50 -7.76 -10.05 -0.85
CA ASN A 50 -7.53 -11.40 -0.29
C ASN A 50 -7.36 -11.43 1.25
N LEU A 51 -8.08 -10.54 1.95
CA LEU A 51 -8.04 -10.46 3.41
C LEU A 51 -8.75 -11.67 4.03
N SER A 52 -8.16 -12.26 5.06
CA SER A 52 -8.84 -13.26 5.87
C SER A 52 -10.08 -12.65 6.55
N PRO A 53 -11.15 -13.43 6.82
CA PRO A 53 -12.30 -12.93 7.57
C PRO A 53 -11.92 -12.34 8.94
N ALA A 54 -10.92 -12.91 9.60
CA ALA A 54 -10.43 -12.44 10.89
C ALA A 54 -9.74 -11.07 10.77
N ASP A 55 -8.82 -10.91 9.80
CA ASP A 55 -8.12 -9.64 9.58
C ASP A 55 -9.08 -8.56 9.12
N ARG A 56 -10.01 -8.91 8.23
CA ARG A 56 -11.07 -8.01 7.79
C ARG A 56 -11.91 -7.50 8.96
N GLY A 57 -12.37 -8.38 9.84
CA GLY A 57 -13.16 -8.01 11.01
C GLY A 57 -12.39 -7.09 11.97
N LYS A 58 -11.09 -7.34 12.17
CA LYS A 58 -10.23 -6.46 12.98
C LYS A 58 -10.08 -5.07 12.34
N LEU A 59 -9.85 -4.99 11.02
CA LEU A 59 -9.76 -3.71 10.29
C LEU A 59 -11.08 -2.96 10.32
N GLU A 60 -12.21 -3.64 10.14
CA GLU A 60 -13.55 -3.03 10.26
C GLU A 60 -13.79 -2.48 11.67
N GLY A 61 -13.28 -3.16 12.70
CA GLY A 61 -13.31 -2.66 14.08
C GLY A 61 -12.47 -1.40 14.33
N MET A 62 -11.39 -1.22 13.56
CA MET A 62 -10.53 -0.03 13.64
C MET A 62 -11.09 1.14 12.81
N ALA A 63 -11.92 0.85 11.82
CA ALA A 63 -12.40 1.83 10.84
C ALA A 63 -13.04 3.10 11.44
N PRO A 64 -13.86 3.02 12.51
CA PRO A 64 -14.46 4.23 13.11
C PRO A 64 -13.45 5.21 13.67
N ALA A 65 -12.32 4.74 14.19
CA ALA A 65 -11.27 5.60 14.76
C ALA A 65 -10.64 6.55 13.74
N PHE A 66 -10.65 6.18 12.46
CA PHE A 66 -10.09 6.95 11.35
C PHE A 66 -11.16 7.56 10.44
N GLY A 67 -12.44 7.26 10.68
CA GLY A 67 -13.52 7.57 9.73
C GLY A 67 -13.31 6.88 8.36
N MET A 68 -12.57 5.76 8.33
CA MET A 68 -12.25 5.07 7.09
C MET A 68 -13.35 4.09 6.68
N LYS A 69 -13.41 3.81 5.38
CA LYS A 69 -14.21 2.71 4.83
C LYS A 69 -13.29 1.64 4.26
N LEU A 70 -13.54 0.39 4.62
CA LEU A 70 -12.86 -0.75 4.02
C LEU A 70 -13.64 -1.24 2.79
N LEU A 71 -13.00 -1.24 1.64
CA LEU A 71 -13.58 -1.67 0.36
C LEU A 71 -12.88 -2.97 -0.08
N PRO A 72 -13.59 -4.11 -0.06
CA PRO A 72 -13.02 -5.35 -0.57
C PRO A 72 -12.90 -5.26 -2.09
N VAL A 73 -11.74 -5.66 -2.62
CA VAL A 73 -11.50 -5.76 -4.06
C VAL A 73 -11.73 -7.21 -4.49
N ALA A 74 -12.69 -7.41 -5.38
CA ALA A 74 -12.97 -8.73 -5.93
C ALA A 74 -11.95 -9.12 -7.03
N PRO A 75 -11.71 -10.42 -7.26
CA PRO A 75 -10.86 -10.89 -8.35
C PRO A 75 -11.21 -10.32 -9.73
N ALA A 76 -12.51 -10.14 -10.00
CA ALA A 76 -13.00 -9.57 -11.26
C ALA A 76 -12.73 -8.06 -11.39
N ASP A 77 -12.41 -7.38 -10.30
CA ASP A 77 -12.15 -5.94 -10.27
C ASP A 77 -10.65 -5.60 -10.40
N ALA A 78 -9.79 -6.60 -10.45
CA ALA A 78 -8.34 -6.42 -10.50
C ALA A 78 -7.84 -5.68 -11.77
N GLY A 79 -8.62 -5.72 -12.84
CA GLY A 79 -8.34 -4.97 -14.09
C GLY A 79 -8.73 -3.50 -14.03
N LYS A 80 -9.39 -3.04 -12.97
CA LYS A 80 -9.69 -1.63 -12.75
C LYS A 80 -8.47 -0.89 -12.25
N THR A 81 -8.40 0.41 -12.54
CA THR A 81 -7.37 1.26 -11.93
C THR A 81 -7.69 1.53 -10.46
N VAL A 82 -6.67 1.90 -9.68
CA VAL A 82 -6.86 2.29 -8.28
C VAL A 82 -7.88 3.41 -8.16
N ALA A 83 -7.81 4.44 -9.01
CA ALA A 83 -8.77 5.55 -9.04
C ALA A 83 -10.20 5.09 -9.32
N GLN A 84 -10.40 4.09 -10.19
CA GLN A 84 -11.72 3.50 -10.45
C GLN A 84 -12.26 2.74 -9.26
N LEU A 85 -11.41 1.99 -8.54
CA LEU A 85 -11.80 1.27 -7.33
C LEU A 85 -12.17 2.23 -6.18
N LEU A 86 -11.54 3.40 -6.16
CA LEU A 86 -11.85 4.47 -5.19
C LEU A 86 -13.11 5.27 -5.54
N GLY A 87 -13.71 5.03 -6.73
CA GLY A 87 -14.88 5.77 -7.20
C GLY A 87 -14.57 7.19 -7.70
N GLU A 88 -13.30 7.50 -7.98
CA GLU A 88 -12.86 8.84 -8.42
C GLU A 88 -13.03 9.04 -9.93
N VAL A 89 -13.03 7.96 -10.67
CA VAL A 89 -13.14 7.95 -12.14
C VAL A 89 -14.17 6.93 -12.58
N GLU A 90 -14.99 7.33 -13.55
CA GLU A 90 -16.01 6.45 -14.12
C GLU A 90 -15.38 5.31 -14.93
N VAL A 91 -15.93 4.10 -14.76
CA VAL A 91 -15.44 2.91 -15.49
C VAL A 91 -16.06 2.90 -16.88
N LYS A 92 -15.39 3.51 -17.87
CA LYS A 92 -15.90 3.55 -19.26
C LYS A 92 -15.69 2.23 -20.03
N ALA A 93 -14.65 1.48 -19.75
CA ALA A 93 -14.38 0.16 -20.30
C ALA A 93 -13.37 -0.57 -19.37
N PRO A 94 -13.85 -1.42 -18.45
CA PRO A 94 -12.92 -2.19 -17.62
C PRO A 94 -12.15 -3.17 -18.52
N ARG A 95 -10.83 -3.23 -18.38
CA ARG A 95 -10.09 -4.35 -18.93
C ARG A 95 -10.58 -5.60 -18.20
N THR A 96 -11.01 -6.59 -18.96
CA THR A 96 -11.48 -7.87 -18.41
C THR A 96 -10.24 -8.66 -17.95
N LEU A 97 -9.72 -8.32 -16.78
CA LEU A 97 -8.68 -9.08 -16.11
C LEU A 97 -9.28 -9.61 -14.82
N VAL A 98 -9.37 -10.92 -14.72
CA VAL A 98 -9.80 -11.63 -13.52
C VAL A 98 -8.58 -12.32 -12.94
N LEU A 99 -8.22 -11.98 -11.71
CA LEU A 99 -7.17 -12.70 -11.00
C LEU A 99 -7.73 -13.97 -10.36
N GLU A 100 -6.92 -15.02 -10.34
CA GLU A 100 -7.26 -16.20 -9.54
C GLU A 100 -7.28 -15.85 -8.05
N PRO A 101 -8.23 -16.41 -7.28
CA PRO A 101 -8.21 -16.27 -5.83
C PRO A 101 -6.86 -16.75 -5.27
N GLY A 102 -6.17 -15.87 -4.52
CA GLY A 102 -4.87 -16.20 -3.97
C GLY A 102 -3.67 -15.99 -4.90
N ALA A 103 -3.86 -15.42 -6.10
CA ALA A 103 -2.77 -15.08 -7.02
C ALA A 103 -1.69 -14.19 -6.38
N TYR A 104 -2.10 -13.35 -5.44
CA TYR A 104 -1.21 -12.49 -4.65
C TYR A 104 -1.51 -12.63 -3.16
N PRO A 105 -0.51 -12.42 -2.28
CA PRO A 105 -0.73 -12.34 -0.84
C PRO A 105 -1.76 -11.27 -0.47
N PRO A 106 -2.30 -11.31 0.77
CA PRO A 106 -3.17 -10.25 1.26
C PRO A 106 -2.54 -8.87 1.11
N ALA A 107 -3.34 -7.90 0.64
CA ALA A 107 -2.88 -6.54 0.43
C ALA A 107 -3.86 -5.51 1.01
N LEU A 108 -3.31 -4.38 1.46
CA LEU A 108 -4.05 -3.23 1.96
C LEU A 108 -3.52 -1.96 1.29
N VAL A 109 -4.39 -1.25 0.55
CA VAL A 109 -4.02 -0.02 -0.14
C VAL A 109 -4.81 1.15 0.45
N LEU A 110 -4.12 2.12 1.04
CA LEU A 110 -4.68 3.22 1.80
C LEU A 110 -4.78 4.49 0.95
N ALA A 111 -5.94 5.12 0.90
CA ALA A 111 -6.19 6.36 0.17
C ALA A 111 -6.75 7.44 1.09
N ASN A 112 -6.33 8.69 0.89
CA ASN A 112 -6.79 9.88 1.62
C ASN A 112 -6.45 9.86 3.13
N PHE A 113 -5.45 9.10 3.54
CA PHE A 113 -4.94 9.12 4.90
C PHE A 113 -3.90 10.23 5.09
N ARG A 114 -3.87 10.82 6.28
CA ARG A 114 -2.73 11.64 6.72
C ARG A 114 -1.61 10.72 7.19
N ASP A 115 -0.37 11.13 7.04
CA ASP A 115 0.80 10.33 7.41
C ASP A 115 0.71 9.76 8.83
N LYS A 116 0.38 10.61 9.80
CA LYS A 116 0.21 10.19 11.20
C LYS A 116 -0.90 9.17 11.41
N ASP A 117 -1.95 9.21 10.61
CA ASP A 117 -3.08 8.28 10.71
C ASP A 117 -2.68 6.91 10.11
N VAL A 118 -1.84 6.92 9.07
CA VAL A 118 -1.22 5.70 8.53
C VAL A 118 -0.38 5.03 9.62
N ASP A 119 0.54 5.77 10.25
CA ASP A 119 1.41 5.24 11.30
C ASP A 119 0.59 4.67 12.46
N THR A 120 -0.43 5.40 12.91
CA THR A 120 -1.33 4.95 13.97
C THR A 120 -2.10 3.68 13.59
N LEU A 121 -2.62 3.60 12.36
CA LEU A 121 -3.31 2.41 11.87
C LEU A 121 -2.39 1.19 11.86
N LEU A 122 -1.14 1.38 11.42
CA LEU A 122 -0.16 0.30 11.40
C LEU A 122 0.20 -0.21 12.79
N ASP A 123 0.32 0.71 13.75
CA ASP A 123 0.58 0.35 15.15
C ASP A 123 -0.58 -0.42 15.74
N LEU A 124 -1.82 -0.02 15.48
CA LEU A 124 -3.01 -0.75 15.89
C LEU A 124 -3.10 -2.13 15.22
N MET A 125 -2.79 -2.23 13.93
CA MET A 125 -2.75 -3.50 13.21
C MET A 125 -1.73 -4.45 13.87
N ARG A 126 -0.55 -3.94 14.23
CA ARG A 126 0.50 -4.72 14.91
C ARG A 126 0.03 -5.22 16.28
N GLN A 127 -0.58 -4.34 17.08
CA GLN A 127 -1.13 -4.69 18.40
C GLN A 127 -2.24 -5.73 18.30
N ALA A 128 -3.08 -5.64 17.27
CA ALA A 128 -4.16 -6.59 17.00
C ALA A 128 -3.69 -7.85 16.27
N GLN A 129 -2.38 -7.99 16.01
CA GLN A 129 -1.82 -9.12 15.25
C GLN A 129 -2.46 -9.30 13.86
N VAL A 130 -2.71 -8.19 13.18
CA VAL A 130 -3.11 -8.19 11.76
C VAL A 130 -1.86 -8.18 10.91
N THR A 131 -1.61 -9.28 10.20
CA THR A 131 -0.42 -9.43 9.36
C THR A 131 -0.83 -9.43 7.89
N ILE A 132 -0.70 -8.28 7.25
CA ILE A 132 -0.92 -8.12 5.83
C ILE A 132 0.44 -7.80 5.18
N PRO A 133 1.00 -8.71 4.36
CA PRO A 133 2.34 -8.53 3.82
C PRO A 133 2.45 -7.35 2.84
N LEU A 134 1.46 -7.17 1.96
CA LEU A 134 1.49 -6.12 0.95
C LEU A 134 0.71 -4.90 1.42
N LYS A 135 1.38 -3.76 1.51
CA LYS A 135 0.75 -2.50 1.90
C LYS A 135 1.23 -1.36 1.02
N ALA A 136 0.32 -0.47 0.66
CA ALA A 136 0.65 0.74 -0.10
C ALA A 136 -0.21 1.92 0.33
N VAL A 137 0.28 3.12 0.05
CA VAL A 137 -0.50 4.35 0.08
C VAL A 137 -0.72 4.83 -1.34
N VAL A 138 -1.93 5.26 -1.64
CA VAL A 138 -2.25 5.84 -2.95
C VAL A 138 -1.54 7.17 -3.13
N THR A 139 -0.81 7.28 -4.22
CA THR A 139 -0.06 8.47 -4.62
C THR A 139 -0.48 8.90 -6.01
N PRO A 140 -0.16 10.13 -6.47
CA PRO A 140 -0.40 10.52 -7.85
C PRO A 140 0.26 9.59 -8.87
N ALA A 141 1.35 8.91 -8.51
CA ALA A 141 2.07 8.01 -9.40
C ALA A 141 1.32 6.68 -9.63
N ASN A 142 0.79 6.05 -8.55
CA ASN A 142 0.17 4.73 -8.63
C ASN A 142 -1.36 4.76 -8.77
N ARG A 143 -1.99 5.92 -8.66
CA ARG A 143 -3.45 6.08 -8.73
C ARG A 143 -4.04 5.57 -10.05
N ASN A 144 -3.33 5.74 -11.14
CA ASN A 144 -3.76 5.32 -12.48
C ASN A 144 -3.28 3.92 -12.89
N TRP A 145 -2.56 3.23 -12.01
CA TRP A 145 -2.15 1.85 -12.27
C TRP A 145 -3.34 0.91 -12.18
N MET A 146 -3.34 -0.16 -12.99
CA MET A 146 -4.25 -1.28 -12.75
C MET A 146 -3.95 -1.86 -11.38
N PHE A 147 -4.99 -2.29 -10.68
CA PHE A 147 -4.81 -2.85 -9.34
C PHE A 147 -3.95 -4.12 -9.36
N ALA A 148 -4.09 -4.94 -10.41
CA ALA A 148 -3.24 -6.12 -10.62
C ALA A 148 -1.75 -5.75 -10.78
N ASP A 149 -1.44 -4.69 -11.53
CA ASP A 149 -0.05 -4.21 -11.69
C ASP A 149 0.51 -3.68 -10.36
N LEU A 150 -0.32 -3.00 -9.57
CA LEU A 150 0.08 -2.56 -8.23
C LEU A 150 0.40 -3.75 -7.33
N LEU A 151 -0.43 -4.81 -7.33
CA LEU A 151 -0.18 -6.02 -6.53
C LEU A 151 1.12 -6.71 -6.96
N ALA A 152 1.37 -6.85 -8.27
CA ALA A 152 2.60 -7.44 -8.79
C ALA A 152 3.84 -6.67 -8.31
N HIS A 153 3.80 -5.35 -8.42
CA HIS A 153 4.89 -4.48 -7.99
C HIS A 153 5.16 -4.57 -6.48
N LEU A 154 4.10 -4.55 -5.66
CA LEU A 154 4.22 -4.70 -4.21
C LEU A 154 4.80 -6.07 -3.81
N GLN A 155 4.47 -7.13 -4.55
CA GLN A 155 5.02 -8.45 -4.30
C GLN A 155 6.51 -8.51 -4.65
N GLU A 156 6.92 -7.92 -5.77
CA GLU A 156 8.33 -7.83 -6.16
C GLU A 156 9.15 -7.10 -5.09
N GLU A 157 8.66 -5.94 -4.61
CA GLU A 157 9.30 -5.18 -3.55
C GLU A 157 9.39 -5.97 -2.23
N HIS A 158 8.30 -6.63 -1.85
CA HIS A 158 8.27 -7.45 -0.64
C HIS A 158 9.27 -8.61 -0.71
N THR A 159 9.34 -9.29 -1.84
CA THR A 159 10.27 -10.40 -2.07
C THR A 159 11.73 -9.91 -2.01
N ALA A 160 12.03 -8.80 -2.70
CA ALA A 160 13.37 -8.21 -2.68
C ALA A 160 13.80 -7.79 -1.26
N PHE A 161 12.87 -7.22 -0.49
CA PHE A 161 13.14 -6.81 0.88
C PHE A 161 13.39 -8.01 1.81
N THR A 162 12.60 -9.08 1.68
CA THR A 162 12.76 -10.30 2.49
C THR A 162 14.10 -10.96 2.20
N ALA A 163 14.47 -11.10 0.92
CA ALA A 163 15.74 -11.65 0.52
C ALA A 163 16.95 -10.83 1.04
N ALA A 164 16.85 -9.49 1.00
CA ALA A 164 17.90 -8.62 1.53
C ALA A 164 18.05 -8.75 3.05
N LYS A 165 16.97 -8.97 3.77
CA LYS A 165 16.99 -9.16 5.22
C LYS A 165 17.62 -10.49 5.62
N GLU A 166 17.33 -11.57 4.89
CA GLU A 166 17.91 -12.89 5.11
C GLU A 166 19.44 -12.89 4.90
N SER A 167 19.92 -12.17 3.88
CA SER A 167 21.35 -12.06 3.60
C SER A 167 22.15 -11.23 4.62
N GLN A 168 21.49 -10.46 5.47
CA GLN A 168 22.14 -9.69 6.55
C GLN A 168 22.22 -10.44 7.89
N THR A 169 21.58 -11.61 7.99
CA THR A 169 21.48 -12.38 9.23
C THR A 169 22.48 -13.55 9.29
N VAL A 170 23.36 -13.67 8.29
CA VAL A 170 24.43 -14.69 8.22
C VAL A 170 25.77 -14.12 8.63
#